data_3f6c8c5209a43cb3ab25aab1fd78b618
#
_entry.id   3f6c8c5209a43cb3ab25aab1fd78b618
#
_cell.length_a   1.000
_cell.length_b   1.000
_cell.length_c   1.000
_cell.angle_alpha   90.00
_cell.angle_beta   90.00
_cell.angle_gamma   90.00
#
_symmetry.space_group_name_H-M   'P 1'
#
loop_
_entity.id
_entity.type
_entity.pdbx_description
1 polymer ?
#
loop_
_entity_poly.entity_id
_entity_poly.type
_entity_poly.pdbx_seq_one_letter_code
_entity_poly.pdbx_strand_id
1 'polypeptide(L)'
;SGEHITHFEEGRPLFARTPDSKFTLANFMRSHLFTSVGALKLGMDILLKEEGVVVDKLLGHGGFFKTKGVGQKVMAAAVNAPVSVMETAGEGGAWGIALLAAYRKNKTEGESLASYLEEQVFAKEESVQIAPDPKDVEGFEAFMNRYKEGLEIERAAVVHLH
;
A
#
# COMPACT_ATOMS: atom_id res chain seq x y z
N SER A 1 4.61 13.85 -11.89
CA SER A 1 5.68 13.18 -11.12
C SER A 1 5.99 11.84 -11.75
N GLY A 2 7.26 11.47 -11.80
CA GLY A 2 7.70 10.19 -12.35
C GLY A 2 7.40 9.02 -11.43
N GLU A 3 7.43 7.82 -11.99
CA GLU A 3 7.21 6.56 -11.28
C GLU A 3 8.19 5.50 -11.78
N HIS A 4 9.07 5.02 -10.92
CA HIS A 4 10.16 4.13 -11.32
C HIS A 4 9.68 2.75 -11.79
N ILE A 5 8.69 2.17 -11.13
CA ILE A 5 8.17 0.83 -11.48
C ILE A 5 7.51 0.81 -12.85
N THR A 6 6.89 1.92 -13.25
CA THR A 6 6.27 2.06 -14.57
C THR A 6 7.18 2.70 -15.61
N HIS A 7 8.42 3.04 -15.22
CA HIS A 7 9.42 3.70 -16.07
C HIS A 7 8.98 5.06 -16.62
N PHE A 8 8.27 5.84 -15.81
CA PHE A 8 7.93 7.22 -16.12
C PHE A 8 8.89 8.18 -15.43
N GLU A 9 9.60 9.00 -16.19
CA GLU A 9 10.36 10.15 -15.67
C GLU A 9 9.42 11.30 -15.31
N GLU A 10 8.40 11.50 -16.12
CA GLU A 10 7.31 12.44 -15.90
C GLU A 10 5.97 11.72 -16.03
N GLY A 11 4.96 12.16 -15.27
CA GLY A 11 3.59 11.68 -15.37
C GLY A 11 2.63 12.80 -15.74
N ARG A 12 1.46 12.42 -16.21
CA ARG A 12 0.33 13.36 -16.43
C ARG A 12 -0.88 12.82 -15.65
N PRO A 13 -1.53 13.64 -14.81
CA PRO A 13 -2.77 13.23 -14.18
C PRO A 13 -3.83 12.99 -15.24
N LEU A 14 -4.26 11.74 -15.38
CA LEU A 14 -5.27 11.33 -16.36
C LEU A 14 -6.38 10.55 -15.68
N PHE A 15 -7.59 10.76 -16.14
CA PHE A 15 -8.72 9.91 -15.86
C PHE A 15 -9.31 9.41 -17.19
N ALA A 16 -9.11 8.14 -17.49
CA ALA A 16 -9.64 7.51 -18.69
C ALA A 16 -10.68 6.45 -18.31
N ARG A 17 -11.67 6.26 -19.17
CA ARG A 17 -12.67 5.21 -18.99
C ARG A 17 -13.04 4.61 -20.33
N THR A 18 -13.38 3.33 -20.31
CA THR A 18 -13.94 2.62 -21.45
C THR A 18 -15.43 2.93 -21.62
N PRO A 19 -16.00 2.80 -22.84
CA PRO A 19 -17.43 3.07 -23.11
C PRO A 19 -18.37 2.24 -22.25
N ASP A 20 -17.98 1.03 -21.87
CA ASP A 20 -18.74 0.08 -21.04
C ASP A 20 -18.61 0.30 -19.54
N SER A 21 -17.77 1.25 -19.12
CA SER A 21 -17.52 1.52 -17.71
C SER A 21 -18.74 2.10 -17.01
N LYS A 22 -19.08 1.58 -15.82
CA LYS A 22 -20.11 2.16 -14.95
C LYS A 22 -19.53 3.37 -14.21
N PHE A 23 -19.78 4.56 -14.73
CA PHE A 23 -19.31 5.81 -14.12
C PHE A 23 -20.26 6.25 -13.00
N THR A 24 -19.97 5.80 -11.80
CA THR A 24 -20.65 6.22 -10.56
C THR A 24 -19.65 6.88 -9.62
N LEU A 25 -20.11 7.70 -8.68
CA LEU A 25 -19.24 8.30 -7.66
C LEU A 25 -18.45 7.23 -6.88
N ALA A 26 -19.10 6.12 -6.53
CA ALA A 26 -18.45 5.02 -5.82
C ALA A 26 -17.30 4.41 -6.64
N ASN A 27 -17.51 4.15 -7.94
CA ASN A 27 -16.47 3.60 -8.80
C ASN A 27 -15.36 4.61 -9.09
N PHE A 28 -15.69 5.90 -9.22
CA PHE A 28 -14.72 6.97 -9.36
C PHE A 28 -13.80 7.04 -8.13
N MET A 29 -14.37 7.08 -6.91
CA MET A 29 -13.58 7.10 -5.67
C MET A 29 -12.77 5.82 -5.48
N ARG A 30 -13.34 4.66 -5.83
CA ARG A 30 -12.61 3.37 -5.78
C ARG A 30 -11.41 3.36 -6.73
N SER A 31 -11.54 3.90 -7.94
CA SER A 31 -10.42 3.97 -8.88
C SER A 31 -9.26 4.79 -8.33
N HIS A 32 -9.53 5.90 -7.65
CA HIS A 32 -8.47 6.68 -6.98
C HIS A 32 -7.77 5.90 -5.85
N LEU A 33 -8.53 5.16 -5.03
CA LEU A 33 -7.95 4.29 -4.00
C LEU A 33 -7.09 3.18 -4.62
N PHE A 34 -7.56 2.54 -5.67
CA PHE A 34 -6.83 1.47 -6.33
C PHE A 34 -5.58 1.99 -7.03
N THR A 35 -5.67 3.12 -7.73
CA THR A 35 -4.51 3.75 -8.36
C THR A 35 -3.42 4.12 -7.35
N SER A 36 -3.80 4.57 -6.14
CA SER A 36 -2.83 4.95 -5.11
C SER A 36 -1.92 3.81 -4.66
N VAL A 37 -2.31 2.56 -4.88
CA VAL A 37 -1.51 1.37 -4.58
C VAL A 37 -1.12 0.57 -5.83
N GLY A 38 -1.44 1.07 -7.01
CA GLY A 38 -1.17 0.38 -8.29
C GLY A 38 0.31 0.13 -8.53
N ALA A 39 1.15 1.16 -8.38
CA ALA A 39 2.60 1.03 -8.53
C ALA A 39 3.21 0.10 -7.46
N LEU A 40 2.73 0.18 -6.22
CA LEU A 40 3.12 -0.76 -5.16
C LEU A 40 2.77 -2.21 -5.55
N LYS A 41 1.58 -2.44 -6.10
CA LYS A 41 1.17 -3.77 -6.58
C LYS A 41 2.12 -4.31 -7.64
N LEU A 42 2.53 -3.48 -8.61
CA LEU A 42 3.49 -3.89 -9.63
C LEU A 42 4.84 -4.28 -9.02
N GLY A 43 5.35 -3.50 -8.08
CA GLY A 43 6.57 -3.83 -7.35
C GLY A 43 6.44 -5.10 -6.49
N MET A 44 5.31 -5.27 -5.81
CA MET A 44 5.04 -6.47 -5.02
C MET A 44 4.91 -7.73 -5.89
N ASP A 45 4.38 -7.61 -7.11
CA ASP A 45 4.29 -8.74 -8.02
C ASP A 45 5.68 -9.28 -8.41
N ILE A 46 6.68 -8.42 -8.55
CA ILE A 46 8.08 -8.85 -8.76
C ILE A 46 8.53 -9.70 -7.57
N LEU A 47 8.34 -9.22 -6.34
CA LEU A 47 8.75 -9.96 -5.14
C LEU A 47 8.01 -11.29 -4.98
N LEU A 48 6.68 -11.28 -5.16
CA LEU A 48 5.83 -12.43 -4.86
C LEU A 48 5.81 -13.47 -5.99
N LYS A 49 5.83 -13.01 -7.26
CA LYS A 49 5.66 -13.90 -8.43
C LYS A 49 6.99 -14.28 -9.10
N GLU A 50 7.94 -13.33 -9.19
CA GLU A 50 9.21 -13.55 -9.85
C GLU A 50 10.28 -14.05 -8.88
N GLU A 51 10.40 -13.41 -7.71
CA GLU A 51 11.37 -13.80 -6.69
C GLU A 51 10.85 -14.86 -5.70
N GLY A 52 9.56 -15.19 -5.75
CA GLY A 52 8.95 -16.23 -4.92
C GLY A 52 8.94 -15.94 -3.42
N VAL A 53 9.00 -14.68 -3.03
CA VAL A 53 8.95 -14.27 -1.61
C VAL A 53 7.58 -14.57 -1.05
N VAL A 54 7.52 -15.24 0.09
CA VAL A 54 6.27 -15.48 0.84
C VAL A 54 6.07 -14.37 1.87
N VAL A 55 4.91 -13.74 1.83
CA VAL A 55 4.52 -12.69 2.79
C VAL A 55 3.39 -13.21 3.67
N ASP A 56 3.68 -13.44 4.95
CA ASP A 56 2.69 -13.91 5.91
C ASP A 56 1.69 -12.80 6.29
N LYS A 57 2.17 -11.57 6.43
CA LYS A 57 1.36 -10.38 6.72
C LYS A 57 2.09 -9.10 6.36
N LEU A 58 1.33 -8.04 6.16
CA LEU A 58 1.83 -6.67 5.99
C LEU A 58 1.46 -5.82 7.20
N LEU A 59 2.36 -4.93 7.60
CA LEU A 59 2.07 -3.91 8.60
C LEU A 59 1.83 -2.57 7.90
N GLY A 60 0.62 -2.03 8.05
CA GLY A 60 0.21 -0.76 7.46
C GLY A 60 0.44 0.42 8.39
N HIS A 61 1.12 1.46 7.90
CA HIS A 61 1.34 2.72 8.60
C HIS A 61 1.07 3.93 7.70
N GLY A 62 0.75 5.06 8.31
CA GLY A 62 0.59 6.33 7.62
C GLY A 62 -0.86 6.68 7.28
N GLY A 63 -1.02 7.82 6.59
CA GLY A 63 -2.32 8.44 6.32
C GLY A 63 -3.31 7.59 5.55
N PHE A 64 -2.85 6.68 4.70
CA PHE A 64 -3.68 5.75 3.94
C PHE A 64 -4.54 4.85 4.85
N PHE A 65 -4.04 4.55 6.06
CA PHE A 65 -4.72 3.68 7.02
C PHE A 65 -5.54 4.44 8.07
N LYS A 66 -5.59 5.78 8.04
CA LYS A 66 -6.38 6.58 9.01
C LYS A 66 -7.88 6.28 8.96
N THR A 67 -8.42 6.00 7.79
CA THR A 67 -9.82 5.55 7.67
C THR A 67 -9.89 4.06 7.97
N LYS A 68 -10.46 3.74 9.14
CA LYS A 68 -10.53 2.37 9.68
C LYS A 68 -11.07 1.37 8.64
N GLY A 69 -10.29 0.36 8.35
CA GLY A 69 -10.64 -0.76 7.47
C GLY A 69 -10.54 -0.46 5.97
N VAL A 70 -10.60 0.79 5.52
CA VAL A 70 -10.61 1.11 4.06
C VAL A 70 -9.26 0.81 3.43
N GLY A 71 -8.19 1.45 3.90
CA GLY A 71 -6.84 1.21 3.39
C GLY A 71 -6.40 -0.23 3.54
N GLN A 72 -6.75 -0.88 4.67
CA GLN A 72 -6.42 -2.29 4.90
C GLN A 72 -7.07 -3.22 3.86
N LYS A 73 -8.37 -3.05 3.56
CA LYS A 73 -9.06 -3.87 2.56
C LYS A 73 -8.47 -3.69 1.17
N VAL A 74 -8.21 -2.44 0.77
CA VAL A 74 -7.60 -2.15 -0.53
C VAL A 74 -6.21 -2.75 -0.63
N MET A 75 -5.39 -2.61 0.40
CA MET A 75 -4.04 -3.17 0.43
C MET A 75 -4.06 -4.70 0.45
N ALA A 76 -4.93 -5.31 1.27
CA ALA A 76 -5.07 -6.76 1.33
C ALA A 76 -5.52 -7.34 -0.03
N ALA A 77 -6.43 -6.65 -0.72
CA ALA A 77 -6.83 -7.04 -2.07
C ALA A 77 -5.68 -6.90 -3.08
N ALA A 78 -4.91 -5.82 -3.00
CA ALA A 78 -3.80 -5.56 -3.91
C ALA A 78 -2.69 -6.61 -3.82
N VAL A 79 -2.32 -7.02 -2.60
CA VAL A 79 -1.17 -7.91 -2.37
C VAL A 79 -1.57 -9.37 -2.09
N ASN A 80 -2.86 -9.64 -1.97
CA ASN A 80 -3.42 -10.94 -1.60
C ASN A 80 -2.80 -11.53 -0.32
N ALA A 81 -2.59 -10.66 0.69
CA ALA A 81 -2.03 -11.04 1.99
C ALA A 81 -2.73 -10.27 3.12
N PRO A 82 -2.75 -10.81 4.36
CA PRO A 82 -3.32 -10.11 5.49
C PRO A 82 -2.61 -8.80 5.80
N VAL A 83 -3.37 -7.76 6.13
CA VAL A 83 -2.85 -6.44 6.51
C VAL A 83 -3.24 -6.12 7.95
N SER A 84 -2.23 -5.90 8.79
CA SER A 84 -2.40 -5.47 10.17
C SER A 84 -2.10 -3.98 10.31
N VAL A 85 -2.91 -3.29 11.12
CA VAL A 85 -2.74 -1.86 11.43
C VAL A 85 -2.85 -1.70 12.94
N MET A 86 -1.88 -1.03 13.52
CA MET A 86 -1.89 -0.67 14.94
C MET A 86 -2.68 0.61 15.16
N GLU A 87 -3.12 0.87 16.40
CA GLU A 87 -3.82 2.13 16.73
C GLU A 87 -2.95 3.36 16.46
N THR A 88 -1.64 3.24 16.64
CA THR A 88 -0.64 4.29 16.39
C THR A 88 -0.28 4.50 14.92
N ALA A 89 -0.84 3.70 14.01
CA ALA A 89 -0.45 3.67 12.60
C ALA A 89 -0.59 5.01 11.85
N GLY A 90 -1.49 5.89 12.30
CA GLY A 90 -1.70 7.19 11.68
C GLY A 90 -0.49 8.14 11.77
N GLU A 91 0.39 7.96 12.75
CA GLU A 91 1.53 8.81 13.07
C GLU A 91 2.86 8.02 13.06
N GLY A 92 2.94 6.97 12.26
CA GLY A 92 4.03 5.98 12.27
C GLY A 92 5.43 6.56 12.19
N GLY A 93 5.66 7.61 11.41
CA GLY A 93 6.98 8.25 11.29
C GLY A 93 7.43 8.91 12.59
N ALA A 94 6.61 9.77 13.16
CA ALA A 94 6.91 10.46 14.41
C ALA A 94 7.05 9.48 15.59
N TRP A 95 6.16 8.49 15.64
CA TRP A 95 6.19 7.45 16.65
C TRP A 95 7.46 6.59 16.54
N GLY A 96 7.85 6.18 15.33
CA GLY A 96 9.07 5.42 15.10
C GLY A 96 10.33 6.15 15.58
N ILE A 97 10.45 7.46 15.32
CA ILE A 97 11.55 8.26 15.83
C ILE A 97 11.54 8.34 17.36
N ALA A 98 10.36 8.49 17.97
CA ALA A 98 10.23 8.51 19.42
C ALA A 98 10.65 7.16 20.04
N LEU A 99 10.31 6.03 19.40
CA LEU A 99 10.76 4.70 19.84
C LEU A 99 12.27 4.53 19.78
N LEU A 100 12.93 5.02 18.73
CA LEU A 100 14.39 4.97 18.63
C LEU A 100 15.05 5.80 19.74
N ALA A 101 14.51 6.98 20.05
CA ALA A 101 14.98 7.81 21.17
C ALA A 101 14.76 7.11 22.52
N ALA A 102 13.59 6.49 22.72
CA ALA A 102 13.27 5.74 23.93
C ALA A 102 14.20 4.53 24.11
N TYR A 103 14.42 3.76 23.04
CA TYR A 103 15.36 2.64 23.03
C TYR A 103 16.77 3.10 23.45
N ARG A 104 17.28 4.17 22.83
CA ARG A 104 18.61 4.68 23.16
C ARG A 104 18.77 5.06 24.64
N LYS A 105 17.69 5.57 25.26
CA LYS A 105 17.68 6.00 26.65
C LYS A 105 17.48 4.85 27.63
N ASN A 106 16.63 3.89 27.30
CA ASN A 106 16.10 2.91 28.26
C ASN A 106 16.65 1.48 28.06
N LYS A 107 17.36 1.21 26.95
CA LYS A 107 17.90 -0.13 26.69
C LYS A 107 18.83 -0.61 27.77
N THR A 108 18.76 -1.87 28.11
CA THR A 108 19.73 -2.55 28.97
C THR A 108 21.02 -2.88 28.20
N GLU A 109 22.08 -3.19 28.92
CA GLU A 109 23.35 -3.57 28.30
C GLU A 109 23.18 -4.86 27.48
N GLY A 110 23.56 -4.81 26.20
CA GLY A 110 23.44 -5.94 25.27
C GLY A 110 22.03 -6.14 24.66
N GLU A 111 21.03 -5.37 25.06
CA GLU A 111 19.68 -5.46 24.49
C GLU A 111 19.64 -4.94 23.05
N SER A 112 19.16 -5.77 22.12
CA SER A 112 18.97 -5.39 20.73
C SER A 112 17.71 -4.53 20.55
N LEU A 113 17.66 -3.71 19.49
CA LEU A 113 16.45 -2.96 19.15
C LEU A 113 15.27 -3.89 18.89
N ALA A 114 15.49 -5.03 18.23
CA ALA A 114 14.44 -6.00 17.96
C ALA A 114 13.83 -6.53 19.26
N SER A 115 14.65 -6.99 20.23
CA SER A 115 14.17 -7.47 21.53
C SER A 115 13.43 -6.39 22.31
N TYR A 116 13.98 -5.16 22.35
CA TYR A 116 13.31 -4.03 23.00
C TYR A 116 11.93 -3.73 22.39
N LEU A 117 11.81 -3.73 21.07
CA LEU A 117 10.53 -3.49 20.39
C LEU A 117 9.54 -4.62 20.66
N GLU A 118 9.96 -5.88 20.57
CA GLU A 118 9.12 -7.04 20.76
C GLU A 118 8.60 -7.16 22.20
N GLU A 119 9.49 -6.99 23.17
CA GLU A 119 9.16 -7.27 24.58
C GLU A 119 8.57 -6.06 25.32
N GLN A 120 9.00 -4.85 24.99
CA GLN A 120 8.62 -3.65 25.75
C GLN A 120 7.61 -2.76 25.04
N VAL A 121 7.60 -2.78 23.69
CA VAL A 121 6.71 -1.90 22.91
C VAL A 121 5.51 -2.65 22.40
N PHE A 122 5.74 -3.73 21.64
CA PHE A 122 4.68 -4.44 20.94
C PHE A 122 4.04 -5.59 21.71
N ALA A 123 4.61 -5.99 22.85
CA ALA A 123 4.11 -7.10 23.65
C ALA A 123 2.63 -6.97 24.07
N LYS A 124 2.12 -5.73 24.15
CA LYS A 124 0.75 -5.41 24.60
C LYS A 124 -0.07 -4.67 23.54
N GLU A 125 0.49 -4.44 22.34
CA GLU A 125 -0.24 -3.72 21.30
C GLU A 125 -1.23 -4.65 20.60
N GLU A 126 -2.48 -4.22 20.55
CA GLU A 126 -3.52 -4.85 19.74
C GLU A 126 -3.41 -4.32 18.30
N SER A 127 -3.26 -5.22 17.37
CA SER A 127 -3.36 -4.91 15.94
C SER A 127 -4.68 -5.42 15.37
N VAL A 128 -5.33 -4.60 14.59
CA VAL A 128 -6.50 -5.04 13.80
C VAL A 128 -5.99 -5.60 12.49
N GLN A 129 -6.22 -6.89 12.26
CA GLN A 129 -5.84 -7.56 11.01
C GLN A 129 -7.06 -7.77 10.11
N ILE A 130 -6.91 -7.50 8.82
CA ILE A 130 -7.89 -7.80 7.78
C ILE A 130 -7.26 -8.75 6.77
N ALA A 131 -7.90 -9.89 6.57
CA ALA A 131 -7.53 -10.85 5.52
C ALA A 131 -8.06 -10.38 4.15
N PRO A 132 -7.42 -10.78 3.03
CA PRO A 132 -7.93 -10.48 1.71
C PRO A 132 -9.28 -11.17 1.46
N ASP A 133 -10.24 -10.44 0.89
CA ASP A 133 -11.48 -11.03 0.37
C ASP A 133 -11.24 -11.47 -1.08
N PRO A 134 -11.56 -12.72 -1.48
CA PRO A 134 -11.31 -13.21 -2.84
C PRO A 134 -11.95 -12.37 -3.94
N LYS A 135 -13.15 -11.82 -3.70
CA LYS A 135 -13.84 -10.95 -4.68
C LYS A 135 -13.14 -9.60 -4.84
N ASP A 136 -12.62 -9.06 -3.73
CA ASP A 136 -11.86 -7.80 -3.77
C ASP A 136 -10.50 -8.02 -4.47
N VAL A 137 -9.85 -9.17 -4.26
CA VAL A 137 -8.63 -9.55 -4.98
C VAL A 137 -8.89 -9.66 -6.48
N GLU A 138 -9.93 -10.39 -6.90
CA GLU A 138 -10.31 -10.50 -8.31
C GLU A 138 -10.64 -9.14 -8.94
N GLY A 139 -11.39 -8.31 -8.20
CA GLY A 139 -11.73 -6.96 -8.64
C GLY A 139 -10.51 -6.04 -8.76
N PHE A 140 -9.55 -6.18 -7.87
CA PHE A 140 -8.30 -5.43 -7.93
C PHE A 140 -7.42 -5.88 -9.11
N GLU A 141 -7.28 -7.18 -9.36
CA GLU A 141 -6.55 -7.71 -10.53
C GLU A 141 -7.20 -7.25 -11.85
N ALA A 142 -8.52 -7.27 -11.95
CA ALA A 142 -9.22 -6.73 -13.12
C ALA A 142 -8.95 -5.24 -13.33
N PHE A 143 -8.87 -4.46 -12.25
CA PHE A 143 -8.45 -3.05 -12.32
C PHE A 143 -7.00 -2.93 -12.79
N MET A 144 -6.07 -3.73 -12.27
CA MET A 144 -4.66 -3.68 -12.61
C MET A 144 -4.37 -3.99 -14.08
N ASN A 145 -5.15 -4.90 -14.69
CA ASN A 145 -5.04 -5.16 -16.12
C ASN A 145 -5.36 -3.89 -16.94
N ARG A 146 -6.46 -3.20 -16.61
CA ARG A 146 -6.82 -1.91 -17.23
C ARG A 146 -5.82 -0.80 -16.91
N TYR A 147 -5.29 -0.78 -15.70
CA TYR A 147 -4.26 0.18 -15.28
C TYR A 147 -3.01 0.06 -16.14
N LYS A 148 -2.52 -1.17 -16.37
CA LYS A 148 -1.35 -1.43 -17.22
C LYS A 148 -1.58 -0.99 -18.68
N GLU A 149 -2.75 -1.29 -19.24
CA GLU A 149 -3.14 -0.81 -20.58
C GLU A 149 -3.20 0.72 -20.63
N GLY A 150 -3.68 1.36 -19.56
CA GLY A 150 -3.78 2.80 -19.41
C GLY A 150 -2.44 3.54 -19.37
N LEU A 151 -1.34 2.87 -19.01
CA LEU A 151 0.00 3.46 -18.99
C LEU A 151 0.43 3.94 -20.39
N GLU A 152 0.01 3.27 -21.46
CA GLU A 152 0.30 3.71 -22.82
C GLU A 152 -0.43 5.02 -23.18
N ILE A 153 -1.63 5.23 -22.65
CA ILE A 153 -2.36 6.50 -22.79
C ILE A 153 -1.60 7.61 -22.05
N GLU A 154 -1.08 7.34 -20.86
CA GLU A 154 -0.29 8.28 -20.09
C GLU A 154 1.03 8.62 -20.81
N ARG A 155 1.72 7.64 -21.42
CA ARG A 155 2.91 7.90 -22.26
C ARG A 155 2.60 8.87 -23.38
N ALA A 156 1.50 8.66 -24.09
CA ALA A 156 1.07 9.58 -25.14
C ALA A 156 0.75 10.98 -24.58
N ALA A 157 0.14 11.04 -23.41
CA ALA A 157 -0.16 12.31 -22.75
C ALA A 157 1.10 13.08 -22.33
N VAL A 158 2.14 12.41 -21.87
CA VAL A 158 3.44 13.05 -21.57
C VAL A 158 4.02 13.73 -22.80
N VAL A 159 3.85 13.13 -23.97
CA VAL A 159 4.36 13.68 -25.25
C VAL A 159 3.52 14.86 -25.75
N HIS A 160 2.21 14.86 -25.52
CA HIS A 160 1.29 15.78 -26.18
C HIS A 160 0.63 16.82 -25.26
N LEU A 161 0.59 16.60 -23.94
CA LEU A 161 0.02 17.52 -22.96
C LEU A 161 1.13 18.28 -22.23
N HIS A 162 1.37 19.51 -22.66
CA HIS A 162 2.38 20.42 -22.09
C HIS A 162 1.73 21.47 -21.21
#